data_37940d179e71c467ec780b1dc8266a9d
#
_entry.id   37940d179e71c467ec780b1dc8266a9d
#
_cell.length_a   1.000
_cell.length_b   1.000
_cell.length_c   1.000
_cell.angle_alpha   90.00
_cell.angle_beta   90.00
_cell.angle_gamma   90.00
#
_symmetry.space_group_name_H-M   'P 1'
#
loop_
_entity.id
_entity.type
_entity.pdbx_description
1 polymer ?
#
loop_
_entity_poly.entity_id
_entity_poly.type
_entity_poly.pdbx_seq_one_letter_code
_entity_poly.pdbx_strand_id
1 'polypeptide(L)' 'MNEEVFNLSIRKFLKMVGINSQREIERAVVQAVSDGLIQGTEAFPAHVTLEVAGLKIKAKFDGEIKLQ' A
#
# COMPACT_ATOMS: atom_id res chain seq x y z
N MET A 1 -28.87 2.85 -6.28
CA MET A 1 -27.48 2.35 -6.23
C MET A 1 -27.49 0.87 -6.57
N ASN A 2 -26.53 0.43 -7.36
CA ASN A 2 -26.34 -1.00 -7.66
C ASN A 2 -25.22 -1.52 -6.75
N GLU A 3 -25.59 -2.35 -5.76
CA GLU A 3 -24.64 -2.84 -4.77
C GLU A 3 -23.56 -3.75 -5.35
N GLU A 4 -23.87 -4.53 -6.38
CA GLU A 4 -22.87 -5.38 -7.04
C GLU A 4 -21.81 -4.54 -7.74
N VAL A 5 -22.22 -3.53 -8.48
CA VAL A 5 -21.30 -2.61 -9.15
C VAL A 5 -20.44 -1.88 -8.13
N PHE A 6 -21.06 -1.43 -7.05
CA PHE A 6 -20.37 -0.74 -5.98
C PHE A 6 -19.29 -1.61 -5.35
N ASN A 7 -19.65 -2.82 -4.93
CA ASN A 7 -18.70 -3.74 -4.31
C ASN A 7 -17.57 -4.14 -5.25
N LEU A 8 -17.89 -4.39 -6.52
CA LEU A 8 -16.86 -4.71 -7.51
C LEU A 8 -15.90 -3.55 -7.73
N SER A 9 -16.41 -2.32 -7.78
CA SER A 9 -15.56 -1.15 -7.98
C SER A 9 -14.62 -0.93 -6.81
N ILE A 10 -15.07 -1.15 -5.57
CA ILE A 10 -14.22 -1.08 -4.38
C ILE A 10 -13.11 -2.11 -4.47
N ARG A 11 -13.45 -3.38 -4.72
CA ARG A 11 -12.47 -4.46 -4.80
C ARG A 11 -11.45 -4.22 -5.91
N LYS A 12 -11.90 -3.75 -7.07
CA LYS A 12 -11.04 -3.46 -8.20
C LYS A 12 -10.04 -2.35 -7.86
N PHE A 13 -10.53 -1.29 -7.23
CA PHE A 13 -9.68 -0.19 -6.79
C PHE A 13 -8.63 -0.67 -5.78
N LEU A 14 -9.06 -1.38 -4.74
CA LEU A 14 -8.16 -1.84 -3.69
C LEU A 14 -7.15 -2.87 -4.20
N LYS A 15 -7.56 -3.73 -5.13
CA LYS A 15 -6.65 -4.69 -5.76
C LYS A 15 -5.56 -3.95 -6.53
N MET A 16 -5.92 -2.93 -7.29
CA MET A 16 -4.96 -2.11 -8.04
C MET A 16 -3.99 -1.41 -7.09
N VAL A 17 -4.52 -0.80 -6.02
CA VAL A 17 -3.68 -0.14 -5.01
C VAL A 17 -2.73 -1.14 -4.35
N GLY A 18 -3.24 -2.31 -3.96
CA GLY A 18 -2.42 -3.34 -3.30
C GLY A 18 -1.30 -3.86 -4.19
N ILE A 19 -1.61 -4.20 -5.44
CA ILE A 19 -0.61 -4.71 -6.38
C ILE A 19 0.46 -3.67 -6.67
N ASN A 20 0.06 -2.44 -6.95
CA ASN A 20 1.03 -1.39 -7.29
C ASN A 20 1.84 -0.96 -6.08
N SER A 21 1.21 -0.88 -4.91
CA SER A 21 1.93 -0.57 -3.67
C SER A 21 2.97 -1.63 -3.33
N GLN A 22 2.63 -2.90 -3.51
CA GLN A 22 3.58 -3.99 -3.28
C GLN A 22 4.80 -3.85 -4.19
N ARG A 23 4.60 -3.56 -5.45
CA ARG A 23 5.69 -3.37 -6.41
C ARG A 23 6.59 -2.22 -6.02
N GLU A 24 6.01 -1.11 -5.57
CA GLU A 24 6.79 0.04 -5.12
C GLU A 24 7.65 -0.30 -3.91
N ILE A 25 7.07 -1.01 -2.94
CA ILE A 25 7.79 -1.43 -1.74
C ILE A 25 8.94 -2.39 -2.11
N GLU A 26 8.66 -3.39 -2.96
CA GLU A 26 9.66 -4.36 -3.38
C GLU A 26 10.85 -3.67 -4.07
N ARG A 27 10.57 -2.75 -4.99
CA ARG A 27 11.61 -1.99 -5.69
C ARG A 27 12.45 -1.16 -4.73
N ALA A 28 11.79 -0.47 -3.79
CA ALA A 28 12.47 0.37 -2.82
C ALA A 28 13.39 -0.43 -1.92
N VAL A 29 12.94 -1.60 -1.45
CA VAL A 29 13.73 -2.49 -0.60
C VAL A 29 14.94 -3.03 -1.36
N VAL A 30 14.72 -3.56 -2.57
CA VAL A 30 15.80 -4.10 -3.40
C VAL A 30 16.86 -3.02 -3.67
N GLN A 31 16.43 -1.82 -4.01
CA GLN A 31 17.35 -0.72 -4.27
C GLN A 31 18.13 -0.32 -3.02
N ALA A 32 17.46 -0.25 -1.87
CA ALA A 32 18.10 0.12 -0.61
C ALA A 32 19.14 -0.92 -0.17
N VAL A 33 18.86 -2.20 -0.34
CA VAL A 33 19.82 -3.27 -0.05
C VAL A 33 21.01 -3.15 -0.99
N SER A 34 20.76 -2.97 -2.28
CA SER A 34 21.81 -2.83 -3.29
C SER A 34 22.71 -1.64 -3.01
N ASP A 35 22.15 -0.54 -2.53
CA ASP A 35 22.89 0.67 -2.20
C ASP A 35 23.58 0.62 -0.83
N GLY A 36 23.41 -0.47 -0.10
CA GLY A 36 24.01 -0.64 1.22
C GLY A 36 23.36 0.21 2.32
N LEU A 37 22.16 0.73 2.08
CA LEU A 37 21.45 1.58 3.05
C LEU A 37 20.75 0.76 4.13
N ILE A 38 20.37 -0.47 3.81
CA ILE A 38 19.74 -1.41 4.74
C ILE A 38 20.37 -2.78 4.56
N GLN A 39 20.22 -3.66 5.56
CA GLN A 39 20.82 -4.99 5.56
C GLN A 39 19.87 -6.08 5.07
N GLY A 40 18.56 -5.85 5.15
CA GLY A 40 17.56 -6.86 4.78
C GLY A 40 16.97 -7.59 5.97
N THR A 41 17.23 -7.12 7.18
CA THR A 41 16.73 -7.71 8.43
C THR A 41 15.80 -6.77 9.19
N GLU A 42 15.62 -5.57 8.68
CA GLU A 42 14.88 -4.50 9.35
C GLU A 42 13.37 -4.68 9.26
N ALA A 43 12.68 -3.93 10.09
CA ALA A 43 11.24 -3.74 10.01
C ALA A 43 10.98 -2.23 9.93
N PHE A 44 10.04 -1.83 9.09
CA PHE A 44 9.73 -0.43 8.86
C PHE A 44 8.26 -0.14 9.17
N PRO A 45 7.96 0.96 9.86
CA PRO A 45 6.58 1.42 9.94
C PRO A 45 6.12 1.87 8.54
N ALA A 46 4.87 1.59 8.22
CA ALA A 46 4.29 1.99 6.94
C ALA A 46 2.88 2.49 7.16
N HIS A 47 2.42 3.36 6.28
CA HIS A 47 1.04 3.81 6.33
C HIS A 47 0.53 4.11 4.92
N VAL A 48 -0.79 4.02 4.77
CA VAL A 48 -1.50 4.41 3.57
C VAL A 48 -2.59 5.40 3.96
N THR A 49 -2.75 6.46 3.21
CA THR A 49 -3.85 7.38 3.38
C THR A 49 -4.84 7.19 2.25
N LEU A 50 -6.09 6.88 2.60
CA LEU A 50 -7.18 6.75 1.64
C LEU A 50 -7.97 8.04 1.61
N GLU A 51 -8.11 8.61 0.43
CA GLU A 51 -8.92 9.79 0.22
C GLU A 51 -9.96 9.54 -0.86
N VAL A 52 -11.21 9.85 -0.57
CA VAL A 52 -12.29 9.88 -1.56
C VAL A 52 -12.95 11.24 -1.42
N ALA A 53 -12.50 12.18 -2.26
CA ALA A 53 -12.89 13.58 -2.14
C ALA A 53 -14.41 13.78 -2.23
N GLY A 54 -15.07 13.05 -3.13
CA GLY A 54 -16.52 13.15 -3.29
C GLY A 54 -17.32 12.70 -2.08
N LEU A 55 -16.69 11.95 -1.16
CA LEU A 55 -17.32 11.47 0.06
C LEU A 55 -16.72 12.08 1.32
N LYS A 56 -15.78 12.99 1.16
CA LYS A 56 -15.08 13.64 2.28
C LYS A 56 -14.44 12.64 3.23
N ILE A 57 -13.95 11.52 2.67
CA ILE A 57 -13.24 10.51 3.44
C ILE A 57 -11.74 10.78 3.35
N LYS A 58 -11.09 10.73 4.50
CA LYS A 58 -9.64 10.72 4.61
C LYS A 58 -9.29 9.83 5.79
N ALA A 59 -8.76 8.64 5.49
CA ALA A 59 -8.47 7.64 6.52
C ALA A 59 -7.04 7.14 6.37
N LYS A 60 -6.34 7.01 7.48
CA LYS A 60 -4.97 6.53 7.54
C LYS A 60 -4.95 5.12 8.12
N PHE A 61 -4.23 4.23 7.44
CA PHE A 61 -4.04 2.85 7.88
C PHE A 61 -2.56 2.63 8.15
N ASP A 62 -2.23 2.22 9.37
CA ASP A 62 -0.86 1.99 9.80
C ASP A 62 -0.56 0.50 9.85
N GLY A 63 0.67 0.16 9.52
CA GLY A 63 1.15 -1.21 9.55
C GLY A 63 2.66 -1.27 9.63
N GLU A 64 3.19 -2.43 9.37
CA GLU A 64 4.63 -2.68 9.45
C GLU A 64 5.05 -3.58 8.30
N ILE A 65 6.17 -3.25 7.68
CA ILE A 65 6.81 -4.07 6.66
C ILE A 65 8.03 -4.73 7.30
N LYS A 66 8.02 -6.04 7.38
CA LYS A 66 9.11 -6.82 7.95
C LYS A 66 9.90 -7.47 6.83
N LEU A 67 11.24 -7.36 6.90
CA LEU A 67 12.12 -7.97 5.90
C LEU A 67 12.62 -9.35 6.35
N GLN A 68 12.41 -9.67 7.63
CA GLN A 68 12.84 -10.95 8.17
C GLN A 68 11.87 -11.47 9.23
#